data_2a1f28554b0762109e87ad2ff2f9d523
#
_entry.id   2a1f28554b0762109e87ad2ff2f9d523
#
_cell.length_a   1.000
_cell.length_b   1.000
_cell.length_c   1.000
_cell.angle_alpha   90.00
_cell.angle_beta   90.00
_cell.angle_gamma   90.00
#
_symmetry.space_group_name_H-M   'P 1'
#
loop_
_entity.id
_entity.type
_entity.pdbx_description
1 polymer ?
#
loop_
_entity_poly.entity_id
_entity_poly.type
_entity_poly.pdbx_seq_one_letter_code
_entity_poly.pdbx_strand_id
1 'polypeptide(L)'
;MAVAALLLAVSLAACGGGDDSSSTVGEAAAREQAVGNSSVGASSNGASKKEGGEEKPGGEGEGSSNFVPKQHKDSGGGSEQFKVKGGDNSVQEFGEEADAPELDAAAVALHNFLDARAEGDWATACSYMSNAVVDSFEKLAAQAKQIGDKSCAGILEKLTNPAAKDSMKAEAAQANVGSLRIEGEQAFLIYTGIDGTVLAMPMANEDSDWKVASLAGTPLS
;
A
#
# COMPACT_ATOMS: atom_id res chain seq x y z
N MET A 1 -11.11 37.25 -30.51
CA MET A 1 -11.41 35.81 -30.45
C MET A 1 -12.00 35.55 -29.10
N ALA A 2 -13.30 35.22 -29.05
CA ALA A 2 -14.05 35.05 -27.79
C ALA A 2 -13.92 33.62 -27.31
N VAL A 3 -13.49 33.45 -26.05
CA VAL A 3 -13.43 32.17 -25.35
C VAL A 3 -14.75 32.01 -24.61
N ALA A 4 -15.58 31.07 -25.05
CA ALA A 4 -16.82 30.71 -24.38
C ALA A 4 -16.52 29.78 -23.19
N ALA A 5 -16.82 30.23 -21.99
CA ALA A 5 -16.77 29.42 -20.77
C ALA A 5 -18.06 28.59 -20.69
N LEU A 6 -17.91 27.26 -20.69
CA LEU A 6 -19.01 26.32 -20.50
C LEU A 6 -19.04 25.95 -19.00
N LEU A 7 -20.03 26.47 -18.27
CA LEU A 7 -20.33 26.08 -16.88
C LEU A 7 -21.26 24.86 -16.92
N LEU A 8 -20.75 23.71 -16.49
CA LEU A 8 -21.56 22.51 -16.23
C LEU A 8 -22.02 22.54 -14.76
N ALA A 9 -23.30 22.78 -14.57
CA ALA A 9 -23.98 22.63 -13.29
C ALA A 9 -24.34 21.16 -13.07
N VAL A 10 -23.76 20.53 -12.04
CA VAL A 10 -24.14 19.19 -11.59
C VAL A 10 -25.19 19.34 -10.50
N SER A 11 -26.43 18.94 -10.79
CA SER A 11 -27.53 18.90 -9.84
C SER A 11 -27.46 17.62 -9.01
N LEU A 12 -27.23 17.74 -7.71
CA LEU A 12 -27.42 16.64 -6.75
C LEU A 12 -28.91 16.47 -6.46
N ALA A 13 -29.46 15.35 -6.86
CA ALA A 13 -30.78 14.89 -6.42
C ALA A 13 -30.61 14.05 -5.15
N ALA A 14 -31.05 14.60 -4.04
CA ALA A 14 -31.24 13.86 -2.79
C ALA A 14 -32.59 13.11 -2.88
N CYS A 15 -32.58 11.78 -2.71
CA CYS A 15 -33.78 11.00 -2.40
C CYS A 15 -33.59 10.43 -1.01
N GLY A 16 -34.40 10.95 -0.06
CA GLY A 16 -34.64 10.37 1.22
C GLY A 16 -35.84 9.42 1.16
N GLY A 17 -35.99 8.58 2.17
CA GLY A 17 -37.07 7.64 2.46
C GLY A 17 -36.44 6.46 3.19
N GLY A 18 -36.53 6.25 4.46
CA GLY A 18 -37.63 6.07 5.37
C GLY A 18 -38.25 4.69 5.24
N ASP A 19 -37.98 3.74 6.13
CA ASP A 19 -39.02 3.20 6.98
C ASP A 19 -38.52 2.02 7.84
N ASP A 20 -39.03 2.06 9.06
CA ASP A 20 -39.01 1.10 10.12
C ASP A 20 -39.33 -0.35 9.74
N SER A 21 -38.64 -1.30 10.40
CA SER A 21 -39.35 -2.48 10.96
C SER A 21 -38.49 -3.20 12.01
N SER A 22 -38.97 -3.10 13.15
CA SER A 22 -38.93 -3.84 14.40
C SER A 22 -39.04 -5.38 14.25
N SER A 23 -38.54 -6.05 15.29
CA SER A 23 -38.84 -7.44 15.75
C SER A 23 -37.73 -8.45 15.41
N THR A 24 -37.28 -9.35 16.25
CA THR A 24 -37.66 -9.85 17.58
C THR A 24 -36.53 -10.69 18.16
N VAL A 25 -36.48 -10.67 19.46
CA VAL A 25 -35.82 -11.57 20.39
C VAL A 25 -35.79 -13.05 19.95
N GLY A 26 -34.63 -13.68 20.11
CA GLY A 26 -34.45 -15.13 20.02
C GLY A 26 -33.27 -15.55 20.89
N GLU A 27 -33.60 -15.93 22.08
CA GLU A 27 -32.82 -16.40 23.22
C GLU A 27 -32.30 -17.83 23.05
N ALA A 28 -31.16 -18.09 23.68
CA ALA A 28 -30.66 -19.36 24.22
C ALA A 28 -30.18 -20.48 23.30
N ALA A 29 -28.90 -20.85 23.44
CA ALA A 29 -28.52 -22.08 24.11
C ALA A 29 -27.00 -22.21 24.26
N ALA A 30 -26.61 -22.29 25.49
CA ALA A 30 -25.29 -22.74 25.95
C ALA A 30 -25.02 -24.18 25.53
N ARG A 31 -23.77 -24.51 25.18
CA ARG A 31 -23.23 -25.83 25.43
C ARG A 31 -21.72 -25.75 25.69
N GLU A 32 -21.40 -25.96 26.96
CA GLU A 32 -20.11 -26.38 27.46
C GLU A 32 -19.74 -27.77 26.94
N GLN A 33 -18.48 -28.03 26.88
CA GLN A 33 -17.66 -29.22 27.20
C GLN A 33 -16.50 -29.30 26.21
N ALA A 34 -15.32 -29.68 26.53
CA ALA A 34 -14.58 -30.04 27.71
C ALA A 34 -13.14 -30.30 27.30
N VAL A 35 -12.22 -29.83 28.09
CA VAL A 35 -10.94 -30.42 28.54
C VAL A 35 -10.33 -31.52 27.67
N GLY A 36 -9.10 -31.28 27.20
CA GLY A 36 -8.17 -32.27 26.69
C GLY A 36 -6.74 -31.82 26.84
N ASN A 37 -6.21 -32.09 27.99
CA ASN A 37 -4.82 -31.94 28.49
C ASN A 37 -3.93 -33.05 27.90
N SER A 38 -2.68 -32.74 27.52
CA SER A 38 -1.46 -33.58 27.66
C SER A 38 -0.36 -32.97 26.80
N SER A 39 0.61 -32.33 27.32
CA SER A 39 1.82 -32.74 28.06
C SER A 39 2.97 -33.23 27.19
N VAL A 40 4.05 -32.46 27.28
CA VAL A 40 5.47 -32.84 27.43
C VAL A 40 6.19 -33.53 26.27
N GLY A 41 7.28 -32.92 25.84
CA GLY A 41 8.35 -33.55 25.08
C GLY A 41 9.51 -32.59 24.88
N ALA A 42 10.45 -32.62 25.77
CA ALA A 42 11.69 -31.84 25.78
C ALA A 42 12.77 -32.45 24.87
N SER A 43 13.73 -31.59 24.50
CA SER A 43 15.16 -31.90 24.25
C SER A 43 15.52 -32.38 22.82
N SER A 44 16.39 -31.76 22.08
CA SER A 44 17.83 -31.72 22.28
C SER A 44 18.56 -31.05 21.12
N ASN A 45 19.64 -30.43 21.43
CA ASN A 45 20.77 -29.91 20.67
C ASN A 45 21.12 -30.64 19.37
N GLY A 46 21.51 -29.85 18.35
CA GLY A 46 22.22 -30.39 17.22
C GLY A 46 22.72 -29.24 16.31
N ALA A 47 23.92 -28.74 16.62
CA ALA A 47 24.67 -27.92 15.69
C ALA A 47 25.01 -28.72 14.44
N SER A 48 24.72 -28.21 13.27
CA SER A 48 25.46 -28.58 12.05
C SER A 48 25.38 -27.49 10.99
N LYS A 49 26.53 -26.95 10.73
CA LYS A 49 26.94 -26.12 9.63
C LYS A 49 26.77 -26.90 8.32
N LYS A 50 26.05 -26.34 7.33
CA LYS A 50 26.34 -26.62 5.92
C LYS A 50 25.81 -25.53 5.04
N GLU A 51 26.74 -24.99 4.26
CA GLU A 51 26.54 -24.18 3.08
C GLU A 51 25.69 -24.96 2.06
N GLY A 52 24.86 -24.24 1.34
CA GLY A 52 24.10 -24.77 0.20
C GLY A 52 23.10 -23.72 -0.25
N GLY A 53 23.47 -22.94 -1.25
CA GLY A 53 22.54 -22.06 -1.94
C GLY A 53 21.44 -22.92 -2.55
N GLU A 54 20.21 -22.47 -2.40
CA GLU A 54 19.08 -23.01 -3.12
C GLU A 54 18.28 -21.86 -3.69
N GLU A 55 18.26 -21.85 -5.00
CA GLU A 55 17.56 -20.91 -5.85
C GLU A 55 16.07 -20.93 -5.53
N LYS A 56 15.54 -19.76 -5.25
CA LYS A 56 14.11 -19.49 -5.19
C LYS A 56 13.60 -19.47 -6.64
N PRO A 57 12.55 -20.21 -7.01
CA PRO A 57 11.98 -20.10 -8.35
C PRO A 57 11.32 -18.73 -8.49
N GLY A 58 11.97 -17.87 -9.26
CA GLY A 58 11.43 -16.59 -9.66
C GLY A 58 10.23 -16.79 -10.57
N GLY A 59 9.16 -16.07 -10.32
CA GLY A 59 8.10 -15.86 -11.29
C GLY A 59 8.70 -15.12 -12.49
N GLU A 60 8.65 -15.75 -13.65
CA GLU A 60 9.10 -15.20 -14.92
C GLU A 60 8.14 -14.09 -15.38
N GLY A 61 8.45 -12.88 -14.99
CA GLY A 61 8.01 -11.68 -15.69
C GLY A 61 9.18 -11.22 -16.56
N GLU A 62 9.17 -11.57 -17.83
CA GLU A 62 10.18 -11.10 -18.80
C GLU A 62 10.02 -9.59 -19.04
N GLY A 63 10.67 -8.84 -18.19
CA GLY A 63 11.09 -7.48 -18.44
C GLY A 63 12.43 -7.33 -17.76
N SER A 64 13.52 -7.46 -18.52
CA SER A 64 14.87 -7.23 -18.02
C SER A 64 15.00 -5.76 -17.64
N SER A 65 14.49 -5.41 -16.48
CA SER A 65 14.67 -4.10 -15.89
C SER A 65 16.07 -4.07 -15.28
N ASN A 66 16.88 -3.08 -15.67
CA ASN A 66 18.16 -2.81 -15.03
C ASN A 66 17.97 -2.01 -13.73
N PHE A 67 16.79 -2.09 -13.12
CA PHE A 67 16.50 -1.38 -11.89
C PHE A 67 17.41 -1.86 -10.76
N VAL A 68 18.10 -0.92 -10.14
CA VAL A 68 18.96 -1.17 -8.98
C VAL A 68 18.34 -0.46 -7.78
N PRO A 69 17.89 -1.21 -6.76
CA PRO A 69 17.37 -0.63 -5.53
C PRO A 69 18.36 0.34 -4.90
N LYS A 70 17.90 1.51 -4.50
CA LYS A 70 18.71 2.49 -3.79
C LYS A 70 18.66 2.24 -2.28
N GLN A 71 19.69 2.69 -1.59
CA GLN A 71 19.72 2.68 -0.13
C GLN A 71 19.03 3.95 0.38
N HIS A 72 18.00 3.76 1.20
CA HIS A 72 17.30 4.84 1.88
C HIS A 72 17.55 4.74 3.39
N LYS A 73 17.43 5.87 4.07
CA LYS A 73 17.58 5.92 5.52
C LYS A 73 16.27 6.43 6.11
N ASP A 74 15.61 5.55 6.84
CA ASP A 74 14.36 5.83 7.49
C ASP A 74 14.54 6.21 8.95
N SER A 75 13.62 7.00 9.50
CA SER A 75 13.71 7.49 10.88
C SER A 75 13.10 6.51 11.87
N GLY A 76 12.07 5.75 11.47
CA GLY A 76 11.26 5.01 12.41
C GLY A 76 10.59 5.91 13.44
N GLY A 77 10.30 5.39 14.61
CA GLY A 77 9.82 6.16 15.77
C GLY A 77 8.33 6.03 16.07
N GLY A 78 7.57 5.37 15.21
CA GLY A 78 6.16 5.05 15.40
C GLY A 78 5.19 6.17 15.08
N SER A 79 3.88 5.83 15.06
CA SER A 79 2.81 6.71 14.61
C SER A 79 2.51 7.89 15.54
N GLU A 80 2.85 7.78 16.82
CA GLU A 80 2.60 8.84 17.81
C GLU A 80 3.26 10.19 17.45
N GLN A 81 4.42 10.15 16.80
CA GLN A 81 5.12 11.37 16.37
C GLN A 81 4.37 12.16 15.28
N PHE A 82 3.44 11.50 14.58
CA PHE A 82 2.65 12.09 13.51
C PHE A 82 1.26 12.53 13.94
N LYS A 83 0.88 12.33 15.21
CA LYS A 83 -0.43 12.75 15.71
C LYS A 83 -0.54 14.26 15.79
N VAL A 84 -1.66 14.77 15.32
CA VAL A 84 -2.00 16.20 15.35
C VAL A 84 -3.06 16.44 16.42
N LYS A 85 -2.78 17.34 17.36
CA LYS A 85 -3.73 17.68 18.43
C LYS A 85 -5.00 18.32 17.84
N GLY A 86 -6.11 17.61 17.93
CA GLY A 86 -7.40 18.07 17.40
C GLY A 86 -7.58 17.85 15.90
N GLY A 87 -6.62 17.18 15.24
CA GLY A 87 -6.73 16.72 13.86
C GLY A 87 -7.37 15.34 13.73
N ASP A 88 -7.52 14.88 12.49
CA ASP A 88 -7.90 13.50 12.20
C ASP A 88 -6.68 12.57 12.33
N ASN A 89 -6.70 11.73 13.35
CA ASN A 89 -5.64 10.77 13.61
C ASN A 89 -6.06 9.32 13.30
N SER A 90 -7.08 9.13 12.48
CA SER A 90 -7.60 7.80 12.15
C SER A 90 -6.55 6.87 11.53
N VAL A 91 -5.63 7.41 10.73
CA VAL A 91 -4.52 6.65 10.16
C VAL A 91 -3.48 6.29 11.23
N GLN A 92 -3.10 7.24 12.09
CA GLN A 92 -2.13 7.02 13.17
C GLN A 92 -2.64 6.05 14.24
N GLU A 93 -3.95 5.90 14.33
CA GLU A 93 -4.66 5.00 15.27
C GLU A 93 -5.19 3.72 14.59
N PHE A 94 -4.95 3.55 13.30
CA PHE A 94 -5.35 2.36 12.55
C PHE A 94 -4.64 1.11 13.09
N GLY A 95 -5.37 0.03 13.35
CA GLY A 95 -4.81 -1.26 13.76
C GLY A 95 -3.71 -1.16 14.85
N GLU A 96 -2.61 -1.87 14.63
CA GLU A 96 -1.47 -1.92 15.55
C GLU A 96 -0.20 -1.35 14.89
N GLU A 97 0.75 -0.88 15.70
CA GLU A 97 2.08 -0.48 15.21
C GLU A 97 2.89 -1.73 14.84
N ALA A 98 3.45 -1.74 13.65
CA ALA A 98 4.30 -2.82 13.15
C ALA A 98 5.60 -2.95 13.95
N ASP A 99 6.16 -4.14 13.99
CA ASP A 99 7.52 -4.32 14.44
C ASP A 99 8.56 -3.81 13.43
N ALA A 100 9.83 -3.73 13.84
CA ALA A 100 10.87 -3.20 12.98
C ALA A 100 11.08 -4.00 11.68
N PRO A 101 11.10 -5.34 11.68
CA PRO A 101 11.18 -6.11 10.44
C PRO A 101 10.04 -5.86 9.44
N GLU A 102 8.81 -5.70 9.92
CA GLU A 102 7.65 -5.40 9.08
C GLU A 102 7.72 -3.97 8.52
N LEU A 103 8.09 -3.00 9.37
CA LEU A 103 8.32 -1.63 8.96
C LEU A 103 9.39 -1.55 7.87
N ASP A 104 10.54 -2.22 8.07
CA ASP A 104 11.63 -2.23 7.11
C ASP A 104 11.21 -2.85 5.77
N ALA A 105 10.45 -3.96 5.80
CA ALA A 105 9.97 -4.60 4.59
C ALA A 105 8.99 -3.71 3.80
N ALA A 106 8.06 -3.04 4.48
CA ALA A 106 7.14 -2.11 3.85
C ALA A 106 7.85 -0.85 3.34
N ALA A 107 8.84 -0.35 4.07
CA ALA A 107 9.66 0.79 3.64
C ALA A 107 10.42 0.47 2.35
N VAL A 108 11.03 -0.71 2.25
CA VAL A 108 11.70 -1.18 1.03
C VAL A 108 10.71 -1.21 -0.16
N ALA A 109 9.50 -1.71 0.04
CA ALA A 109 8.48 -1.75 -1.01
C ALA A 109 8.10 -0.33 -1.48
N LEU A 110 7.87 0.61 -0.55
CA LEU A 110 7.59 2.01 -0.89
C LEU A 110 8.74 2.65 -1.67
N HIS A 111 9.97 2.54 -1.16
CA HIS A 111 11.13 3.15 -1.79
C HIS A 111 11.37 2.61 -3.20
N ASN A 112 11.31 1.30 -3.38
CA ASN A 112 11.48 0.70 -4.71
C ASN A 112 10.37 1.14 -5.69
N PHE A 113 9.14 1.27 -5.23
CA PHE A 113 8.05 1.82 -6.03
C PHE A 113 8.32 3.27 -6.45
N LEU A 114 8.71 4.13 -5.51
CA LEU A 114 8.97 5.56 -5.78
C LEU A 114 10.18 5.74 -6.70
N ASP A 115 11.25 4.99 -6.46
CA ASP A 115 12.47 5.04 -7.27
C ASP A 115 12.22 4.55 -8.71
N ALA A 116 11.51 3.43 -8.88
CA ALA A 116 11.14 2.92 -10.20
C ALA A 116 10.31 3.93 -10.98
N ARG A 117 9.32 4.56 -10.34
CA ARG A 117 8.54 5.66 -10.95
C ARG A 117 9.40 6.85 -11.35
N ALA A 118 10.32 7.27 -10.49
CA ALA A 118 11.21 8.39 -10.74
C ALA A 118 12.15 8.16 -11.92
N GLU A 119 12.52 6.91 -12.17
CA GLU A 119 13.35 6.47 -13.31
C GLU A 119 12.52 6.23 -14.57
N GLY A 120 11.21 6.04 -14.44
CA GLY A 120 10.31 5.68 -15.55
C GLY A 120 10.33 4.19 -15.84
N ASP A 121 10.82 3.37 -14.89
CA ASP A 121 10.73 1.91 -14.97
C ASP A 121 9.35 1.45 -14.48
N TRP A 122 8.38 1.61 -15.37
CA TRP A 122 6.97 1.33 -15.07
C TRP A 122 6.70 -0.14 -14.77
N ALA A 123 7.46 -1.05 -15.39
CA ALA A 123 7.32 -2.48 -15.13
C ALA A 123 7.70 -2.82 -13.68
N THR A 124 8.84 -2.31 -13.23
CA THR A 124 9.27 -2.47 -11.83
C THR A 124 8.31 -1.74 -10.88
N ALA A 125 7.87 -0.53 -11.18
CA ALA A 125 6.90 0.18 -10.35
C ALA A 125 5.61 -0.65 -10.17
N CYS A 126 5.08 -1.25 -11.25
CA CYS A 126 3.90 -2.12 -11.19
C CYS A 126 4.12 -3.37 -10.34
N SER A 127 5.33 -3.95 -10.30
CA SER A 127 5.62 -5.13 -9.49
C SER A 127 5.53 -4.86 -7.97
N TYR A 128 5.64 -3.60 -7.56
CA TYR A 128 5.45 -3.16 -6.17
C TYR A 128 4.03 -2.70 -5.87
N MET A 129 3.11 -2.71 -6.84
CA MET A 129 1.71 -2.36 -6.61
C MET A 129 0.89 -3.60 -6.24
N SER A 130 -0.15 -3.40 -5.45
CA SER A 130 -1.08 -4.48 -5.10
C SER A 130 -1.86 -4.96 -6.31
N ASN A 131 -2.18 -6.25 -6.33
CA ASN A 131 -2.97 -6.87 -7.39
C ASN A 131 -4.31 -6.14 -7.60
N ALA A 132 -4.93 -5.68 -6.52
CA ALA A 132 -6.20 -4.94 -6.61
C ALA A 132 -6.07 -3.63 -7.41
N VAL A 133 -4.96 -2.92 -7.26
CA VAL A 133 -4.70 -1.68 -8.01
C VAL A 133 -4.36 -2.00 -9.47
N VAL A 134 -3.50 -2.98 -9.72
CA VAL A 134 -3.14 -3.43 -11.07
C VAL A 134 -4.38 -3.86 -11.84
N ASP A 135 -5.21 -4.73 -11.26
CA ASP A 135 -6.48 -5.18 -11.84
C ASP A 135 -7.43 -4.02 -12.16
N SER A 136 -7.48 -3.01 -11.28
CA SER A 136 -8.33 -1.84 -11.48
C SER A 136 -7.88 -1.03 -12.68
N PHE A 137 -6.58 -0.87 -12.88
CA PHE A 137 -6.01 -0.22 -14.05
C PHE A 137 -6.31 -0.98 -15.33
N GLU A 138 -6.08 -2.28 -15.35
CA GLU A 138 -6.34 -3.12 -16.52
C GLU A 138 -7.83 -3.12 -16.91
N LYS A 139 -8.73 -3.17 -15.92
CA LYS A 139 -10.18 -3.06 -16.15
C LYS A 139 -10.54 -1.70 -16.72
N LEU A 140 -9.95 -0.61 -16.20
CA LEU A 140 -10.18 0.74 -16.74
C LEU A 140 -9.66 0.87 -18.18
N ALA A 141 -8.46 0.38 -18.44
CA ALA A 141 -7.86 0.39 -19.78
C ALA A 141 -8.62 -0.48 -20.79
N ALA A 142 -9.22 -1.60 -20.35
CA ALA A 142 -10.06 -2.43 -21.18
C ALA A 142 -11.27 -1.66 -21.73
N GLN A 143 -11.80 -0.70 -20.96
CA GLN A 143 -12.93 0.14 -21.34
C GLN A 143 -12.51 1.35 -22.19
N ALA A 144 -11.25 1.78 -22.09
CA ALA A 144 -10.73 2.94 -22.81
C ALA A 144 -10.19 2.53 -24.19
N LYS A 145 -10.92 2.91 -25.26
CA LYS A 145 -10.54 2.57 -26.65
C LYS A 145 -9.23 3.21 -27.12
N GLN A 146 -8.72 4.22 -26.42
CA GLN A 146 -7.57 5.03 -26.82
C GLN A 146 -6.25 4.61 -26.15
N ILE A 147 -6.28 3.66 -25.21
CA ILE A 147 -5.08 3.16 -24.55
C ILE A 147 -4.55 1.98 -25.39
N GLY A 148 -3.38 2.17 -26.02
CA GLY A 148 -2.75 1.17 -26.88
C GLY A 148 -2.22 0.00 -26.08
N ASP A 149 -1.32 0.26 -25.13
CA ASP A 149 -0.81 -0.73 -24.17
C ASP A 149 -1.70 -0.71 -22.93
N LYS A 150 -2.34 -1.85 -22.65
CA LYS A 150 -3.30 -2.04 -21.56
C LYS A 150 -2.66 -2.71 -20.32
N SER A 151 -1.37 -2.97 -20.36
CA SER A 151 -0.62 -3.44 -19.19
C SER A 151 -0.54 -2.34 -18.12
N CYS A 152 -0.35 -2.72 -16.87
CA CYS A 152 -0.10 -1.76 -15.78
C CYS A 152 0.99 -0.75 -16.15
N ALA A 153 2.12 -1.21 -16.70
CA ALA A 153 3.23 -0.35 -17.11
C ALA A 153 2.83 0.68 -18.17
N GLY A 154 2.14 0.23 -19.23
CA GLY A 154 1.65 1.11 -20.29
C GLY A 154 0.63 2.14 -19.80
N ILE A 155 -0.18 1.77 -18.81
CA ILE A 155 -1.15 2.68 -18.20
C ILE A 155 -0.42 3.72 -17.34
N LEU A 156 0.51 3.30 -16.46
CA LEU A 156 1.31 4.21 -15.64
C LEU A 156 2.07 5.22 -16.51
N GLU A 157 2.69 4.77 -17.59
CA GLU A 157 3.37 5.65 -18.55
C GLU A 157 2.43 6.72 -19.11
N LYS A 158 1.20 6.34 -19.48
CA LYS A 158 0.21 7.25 -20.06
C LYS A 158 -0.40 8.21 -19.05
N LEU A 159 -0.58 7.76 -17.81
CA LEU A 159 -1.11 8.59 -16.72
C LEU A 159 -0.07 9.57 -16.18
N THR A 160 1.22 9.27 -16.36
CA THR A 160 2.28 10.11 -15.84
C THR A 160 2.53 11.30 -16.75
N ASN A 161 2.40 12.51 -16.18
CA ASN A 161 2.79 13.72 -16.86
C ASN A 161 4.33 13.80 -16.93
N PRO A 162 4.93 13.91 -18.11
CA PRO A 162 6.39 14.05 -18.25
C PRO A 162 6.98 15.23 -17.46
N ALA A 163 6.21 16.30 -17.26
CA ALA A 163 6.63 17.43 -16.43
C ALA A 163 6.72 17.12 -14.92
N ALA A 164 6.14 16.01 -14.46
CA ALA A 164 6.20 15.57 -13.06
C ALA A 164 7.49 14.81 -12.72
N LYS A 165 8.37 14.55 -13.68
CA LYS A 165 9.57 13.73 -13.49
C LYS A 165 10.48 14.24 -12.37
N ASP A 166 10.71 15.55 -12.31
CA ASP A 166 11.57 16.13 -11.27
C ASP A 166 10.91 16.07 -9.89
N SER A 167 9.58 16.23 -9.83
CA SER A 167 8.81 16.05 -8.61
C SER A 167 8.84 14.60 -8.11
N MET A 168 8.69 13.61 -9.01
CA MET A 168 8.79 12.20 -8.65
C MET A 168 10.19 11.84 -8.12
N LYS A 169 11.26 12.40 -8.72
CA LYS A 169 12.62 12.23 -8.22
C LYS A 169 12.82 12.86 -6.84
N ALA A 170 12.25 14.03 -6.62
CA ALA A 170 12.32 14.70 -5.33
C ALA A 170 11.55 13.90 -4.26
N GLU A 171 10.37 13.37 -4.60
CA GLU A 171 9.58 12.50 -3.72
C GLU A 171 10.37 11.24 -3.34
N ALA A 172 10.91 10.52 -4.31
CA ALA A 172 11.72 9.33 -4.08
C ALA A 172 12.94 9.60 -3.19
N ALA A 173 13.63 10.73 -3.41
CA ALA A 173 14.84 11.08 -2.66
C ALA A 173 14.57 11.57 -1.23
N GLN A 174 13.37 12.13 -0.96
CA GLN A 174 13.03 12.76 0.32
C GLN A 174 12.09 11.90 1.18
N ALA A 175 11.49 10.85 0.61
CA ALA A 175 10.66 9.94 1.38
C ALA A 175 11.44 9.37 2.57
N ASN A 176 10.90 9.57 3.77
CA ASN A 176 11.50 9.10 5.03
C ASN A 176 10.41 8.41 5.84
N VAL A 177 10.49 7.10 5.94
CA VAL A 177 9.49 6.28 6.61
C VAL A 177 9.65 6.36 8.13
N GLY A 178 8.54 6.51 8.83
CA GLY A 178 8.53 6.65 10.28
C GLY A 178 7.63 5.66 11.01
N SER A 179 6.60 5.11 10.36
CA SER A 179 5.64 4.20 11.02
C SER A 179 4.91 3.35 10.00
N LEU A 180 4.52 2.13 10.40
CA LEU A 180 3.59 1.27 9.68
C LEU A 180 2.48 0.85 10.64
N ARG A 181 1.23 1.13 10.29
CA ARG A 181 0.04 0.73 11.03
C ARG A 181 -0.65 -0.41 10.31
N ILE A 182 -0.89 -1.54 10.98
CA ILE A 182 -1.36 -2.80 10.37
C ILE A 182 -2.68 -3.25 10.98
N GLU A 183 -3.62 -3.64 10.13
CA GLU A 183 -4.82 -4.38 10.50
C GLU A 183 -5.09 -5.50 9.47
N GLY A 184 -4.75 -6.73 9.84
CA GLY A 184 -4.80 -7.88 8.93
C GLY A 184 -3.83 -7.77 7.77
N GLU A 185 -4.34 -7.83 6.54
CA GLU A 185 -3.54 -7.68 5.31
C GLU A 185 -3.43 -6.23 4.83
N GLN A 186 -4.06 -5.30 5.52
CA GLN A 186 -4.06 -3.88 5.17
C GLN A 186 -3.17 -3.09 6.11
N ALA A 187 -2.52 -2.05 5.57
CA ALA A 187 -1.71 -1.17 6.38
C ALA A 187 -1.68 0.25 5.83
N PHE A 188 -1.22 1.17 6.68
CA PHE A 188 -0.83 2.51 6.29
C PHE A 188 0.64 2.74 6.66
N LEU A 189 1.46 2.99 5.66
CA LEU A 189 2.84 3.39 5.83
C LEU A 189 2.90 4.92 5.91
N ILE A 190 3.30 5.45 7.07
CA ILE A 190 3.38 6.89 7.32
C ILE A 190 4.83 7.33 7.08
N TYR A 191 4.98 8.32 6.22
CA TYR A 191 6.29 8.83 5.83
C TYR A 191 6.26 10.36 5.66
N THR A 192 7.42 10.96 5.79
CA THR A 192 7.63 12.37 5.49
C THR A 192 8.12 12.47 4.05
N GLY A 193 7.42 13.23 3.22
CA GLY A 193 7.77 13.48 1.83
C GLY A 193 8.40 14.86 1.63
N ILE A 194 8.18 15.43 0.43
CA ILE A 194 8.72 16.74 0.04
C ILE A 194 8.27 17.83 1.05
N ASP A 195 9.19 18.71 1.38
CA ASP A 195 8.96 19.88 2.26
C ASP A 195 8.44 19.50 3.67
N GLY A 196 8.72 18.30 4.13
CA GLY A 196 8.29 17.82 5.44
C GLY A 196 6.81 17.47 5.54
N THR A 197 6.10 17.39 4.42
CA THR A 197 4.70 16.95 4.39
C THR A 197 4.59 15.51 4.85
N VAL A 198 3.76 15.24 5.85
CA VAL A 198 3.47 13.88 6.32
C VAL A 198 2.40 13.25 5.46
N LEU A 199 2.67 12.05 4.97
CA LEU A 199 1.87 11.31 4.02
C LEU A 199 1.58 9.90 4.56
N ALA A 200 0.41 9.36 4.24
CA ALA A 200 0.07 7.97 4.44
C ALA A 200 -0.06 7.24 3.09
N MET A 201 0.73 6.20 2.89
CA MET A 201 0.60 5.29 1.76
C MET A 201 -0.21 4.07 2.20
N PRO A 202 -1.38 3.82 1.60
CA PRO A 202 -2.06 2.54 1.78
C PRO A 202 -1.18 1.40 1.27
N MET A 203 -1.08 0.34 2.06
CA MET A 203 -0.30 -0.86 1.75
C MET A 203 -1.18 -2.10 1.85
N ALA A 204 -0.83 -3.14 1.10
CA ALA A 204 -1.42 -4.46 1.21
C ALA A 204 -0.30 -5.50 1.37
N ASN A 205 -0.52 -6.49 2.24
CA ASN A 205 0.35 -7.65 2.35
C ASN A 205 -0.20 -8.74 1.45
N GLU A 206 0.54 -9.10 0.41
CA GLU A 206 0.17 -10.13 -0.56
C GLU A 206 1.27 -11.21 -0.59
N ASP A 207 0.94 -12.43 -0.22
CA ASP A 207 1.87 -13.56 -0.17
C ASP A 207 3.13 -13.29 0.68
N SER A 208 2.97 -12.54 1.77
CA SER A 208 4.04 -12.07 2.67
C SER A 208 4.94 -10.96 2.09
N ASP A 209 4.57 -10.37 0.97
CA ASP A 209 5.24 -9.22 0.38
C ASP A 209 4.39 -7.95 0.54
N TRP A 210 4.97 -6.88 1.02
CA TRP A 210 4.29 -5.58 1.06
C TRP A 210 4.19 -4.96 -0.34
N LYS A 211 3.00 -4.47 -0.66
CA LYS A 211 2.67 -3.79 -1.92
C LYS A 211 2.04 -2.44 -1.65
N VAL A 212 2.30 -1.45 -2.48
CA VAL A 212 1.58 -0.17 -2.42
C VAL A 212 0.18 -0.33 -3.00
N ALA A 213 -0.81 0.13 -2.27
CA ALA A 213 -2.22 0.04 -2.65
C ALA A 213 -2.79 1.38 -3.18
N SER A 214 -1.91 2.30 -3.57
CA SER A 214 -2.27 3.59 -4.15
C SER A 214 -1.13 4.12 -5.03
N LEU A 215 -1.44 5.06 -5.94
CA LEU A 215 -0.44 5.75 -6.77
C LEU A 215 0.34 6.81 -6.00
N ALA A 216 -0.23 7.35 -4.94
CA ALA A 216 0.37 8.42 -4.14
C ALA A 216 -0.10 8.32 -2.70
N GLY A 217 0.73 8.79 -1.78
CA GLY A 217 0.33 8.97 -0.39
C GLY A 217 -0.69 10.10 -0.22
N THR A 218 -1.55 9.97 0.77
CA THR A 218 -2.52 10.99 1.15
C THR A 218 -1.93 11.86 2.26
N PRO A 219 -1.94 13.20 2.14
CA PRO A 219 -1.49 14.07 3.22
C PRO A 219 -2.31 13.87 4.49
N LEU A 220 -1.62 13.79 5.62
CA LEU A 220 -2.21 13.78 6.95
C LEU A 220 -2.33 15.22 7.46
N SER A 221 -3.48 15.57 8.03
CA SER A 221 -3.82 16.93 8.49
C SER A 221 -4.39 16.92 9.91
#